data_6c6d08d939a1dd2b375ae3055c08df6c
#
_entry.id   6c6d08d939a1dd2b375ae3055c08df6c
#
_cell.length_a   1.000
_cell.length_b   1.000
_cell.length_c   1.000
_cell.angle_alpha   90.00
_cell.angle_beta   90.00
_cell.angle_gamma   90.00
#
_symmetry.space_group_name_H-M   'P 1'
#
loop_
_entity.id
_entity.type
_entity.pdbx_description
1 polymer ?
#
loop_
_entity_poly.entity_id
_entity_poly.type
_entity_poly.pdbx_seq_one_letter_code
_entity_poly.pdbx_strand_id
1 'polypeptide(L)'
;MTTRFRPIAAPLLAGALLALPASAQDLTPVSFGTNWVAQAEHGGFYQAVADGTYAECGLDVTIVPGGPQVNNTALMLAGRIDFYMGGTLDAFFGVAEGLPLVNVMASFQKDPQVILTHPGRVEDFAGLTDLTMIVQDGAAYYEWMKSAYGFTDEQRQTYTFNPAPFIVNEDAGQQGYLSSEPFAIERETGWAPDVYLIADAGFGAYSTTIQTLRSTLEERPEVVKCFVEGSIEGWYNYMYNDNSAADELIKADNPDMTQEAIDYAIEVMTANGIVDSGDTLELGIGAMTEERLNSFYAAMAEAGVIEEGLDISTSYDLSYINQGHGMDLKPE
;
A
#
# COMPACT_ATOMS: atom_id res chain seq x y z
N MET A 1 93.50 -7.32 -19.02
CA MET A 1 92.64 -7.39 -17.81
C MET A 1 91.20 -6.96 -18.28
N THR A 2 90.33 -7.90 -18.59
CA THR A 2 89.02 -7.65 -19.06
C THR A 2 88.03 -8.21 -18.02
N THR A 3 87.39 -7.31 -17.28
CA THR A 3 86.41 -7.62 -16.24
C THR A 3 85.04 -7.81 -16.88
N ARG A 4 84.44 -9.02 -16.83
CA ARG A 4 83.11 -9.35 -17.29
C ARG A 4 82.13 -9.08 -16.16
N PHE A 5 81.18 -8.14 -16.39
CA PHE A 5 80.00 -7.97 -15.56
C PHE A 5 78.94 -9.03 -15.91
N ARG A 6 78.40 -9.75 -14.92
CA ARG A 6 77.26 -10.65 -15.02
C ARG A 6 76.02 -9.87 -14.60
N PRO A 7 74.92 -9.91 -15.33
CA PRO A 7 73.68 -9.34 -14.87
C PRO A 7 73.01 -10.30 -13.88
N ILE A 8 72.55 -9.74 -12.76
CA ILE A 8 71.70 -10.41 -11.77
C ILE A 8 70.26 -10.28 -12.26
N ALA A 9 69.63 -11.42 -12.56
CA ALA A 9 68.22 -11.48 -12.86
C ALA A 9 67.47 -11.54 -11.53
N ALA A 10 66.58 -10.53 -11.28
CA ALA A 10 65.63 -10.54 -10.18
C ALA A 10 64.37 -11.33 -10.58
N PRO A 11 63.85 -12.22 -9.72
CA PRO A 11 62.58 -12.89 -10.01
C PRO A 11 61.40 -11.94 -9.78
N LEU A 12 60.58 -11.72 -10.82
CA LEU A 12 59.25 -11.12 -10.69
C LEU A 12 58.34 -12.15 -10.01
N LEU A 13 57.98 -11.88 -8.75
CA LEU A 13 56.83 -12.56 -8.12
C LEU A 13 55.54 -12.02 -8.74
N ALA A 14 54.95 -12.80 -9.61
CA ALA A 14 53.57 -12.58 -10.07
C ALA A 14 52.61 -12.98 -8.92
N GLY A 15 52.09 -11.98 -8.21
CA GLY A 15 51.00 -12.18 -7.23
C GLY A 15 49.71 -12.57 -7.97
N ALA A 16 49.35 -13.83 -7.90
CA ALA A 16 48.00 -14.28 -8.32
C ALA A 16 46.99 -13.74 -7.30
N LEU A 17 46.22 -12.71 -7.70
CA LEU A 17 44.97 -12.34 -7.00
C LEU A 17 44.02 -13.50 -7.17
N LEU A 18 43.82 -14.29 -6.14
CA LEU A 18 42.70 -15.23 -6.05
C LEU A 18 41.44 -14.39 -5.91
N ALA A 19 40.69 -14.21 -7.02
CA ALA A 19 39.30 -13.77 -6.97
C ALA A 19 38.52 -14.87 -6.24
N LEU A 20 38.13 -14.61 -5.01
CA LEU A 20 37.15 -15.43 -4.31
C LEU A 20 35.85 -15.40 -5.16
N PRO A 21 35.23 -16.55 -5.47
CA PRO A 21 33.93 -16.52 -6.08
C PRO A 21 33.01 -15.77 -5.12
N ALA A 22 32.34 -14.73 -5.61
CA ALA A 22 31.18 -14.16 -4.91
C ALA A 22 30.19 -15.32 -4.75
N SER A 23 29.98 -15.76 -3.52
CA SER A 23 28.92 -16.70 -3.21
C SER A 23 27.63 -16.01 -3.65
N ALA A 24 26.94 -16.52 -4.65
CA ALA A 24 25.57 -16.12 -4.89
C ALA A 24 24.81 -16.41 -3.59
N GLN A 25 24.34 -15.36 -2.95
CA GLN A 25 23.55 -15.52 -1.73
C GLN A 25 22.25 -16.20 -2.15
N ASP A 26 21.95 -17.36 -1.57
CA ASP A 26 20.67 -18.01 -1.81
C ASP A 26 19.58 -17.11 -1.18
N LEU A 27 18.80 -16.42 -2.02
CA LEU A 27 17.72 -15.55 -1.57
C LEU A 27 16.56 -16.39 -1.04
N THR A 28 15.93 -15.90 0.03
CA THR A 28 14.73 -16.54 0.59
C THR A 28 13.52 -16.13 -0.24
N PRO A 29 12.79 -17.08 -0.86
CA PRO A 29 11.60 -16.76 -1.62
C PRO A 29 10.48 -16.25 -0.69
N VAL A 30 9.83 -15.17 -1.09
CA VAL A 30 8.72 -14.51 -0.39
C VAL A 30 7.66 -14.14 -1.41
N SER A 31 6.40 -14.43 -1.08
CA SER A 31 5.25 -14.08 -1.91
C SER A 31 4.41 -12.98 -1.24
N PHE A 32 4.10 -11.93 -2.01
CA PHE A 32 3.30 -10.80 -1.57
C PHE A 32 2.07 -10.63 -2.45
N GLY A 33 0.87 -10.78 -1.87
CA GLY A 33 -0.40 -10.57 -2.56
C GLY A 33 -0.85 -9.11 -2.50
N THR A 34 -1.14 -8.48 -3.63
CA THR A 34 -1.76 -7.15 -3.64
C THR A 34 -3.28 -7.24 -3.55
N ASN A 35 -3.93 -6.17 -3.10
CA ASN A 35 -5.39 -6.14 -2.95
C ASN A 35 -6.14 -6.01 -4.27
N TRP A 36 -5.48 -5.56 -5.33
CA TRP A 36 -6.04 -5.32 -6.66
C TRP A 36 -5.05 -5.69 -7.77
N VAL A 37 -5.46 -5.54 -9.04
CA VAL A 37 -4.55 -5.64 -10.18
C VAL A 37 -3.43 -4.61 -10.07
N ALA A 38 -2.28 -4.88 -10.71
CA ALA A 38 -1.10 -4.02 -10.60
C ALA A 38 -1.39 -2.57 -11.04
N GLN A 39 -1.04 -1.62 -10.18
CA GLN A 39 -1.23 -0.18 -10.40
C GLN A 39 -0.30 0.63 -9.48
N ALA A 40 -0.29 1.97 -9.63
CA ALA A 40 0.62 2.87 -8.91
C ALA A 40 0.50 2.77 -7.39
N GLU A 41 -0.66 2.39 -6.86
CA GLU A 41 -0.92 2.16 -5.43
C GLU A 41 -0.15 0.98 -4.84
N HIS A 42 0.51 0.19 -5.69
CA HIS A 42 1.44 -0.87 -5.31
C HIS A 42 2.90 -0.48 -5.57
N GLY A 43 3.14 0.75 -6.06
CA GLY A 43 4.40 1.20 -6.63
C GLY A 43 5.61 1.01 -5.75
N GLY A 44 5.51 1.28 -4.45
CA GLY A 44 6.63 1.09 -3.52
C GLY A 44 7.14 -0.35 -3.47
N PHE A 45 6.26 -1.35 -3.59
CA PHE A 45 6.67 -2.75 -3.61
C PHE A 45 7.33 -3.14 -4.92
N TYR A 46 6.79 -2.66 -6.05
CA TYR A 46 7.41 -2.82 -7.37
C TYR A 46 8.76 -2.11 -7.44
N GLN A 47 8.89 -0.95 -6.80
CA GLN A 47 10.15 -0.21 -6.71
C GLN A 47 11.20 -1.01 -5.93
N ALA A 48 10.85 -1.56 -4.78
CA ALA A 48 11.77 -2.37 -3.97
C ALA A 48 12.24 -3.64 -4.73
N VAL A 49 11.40 -4.21 -5.60
CA VAL A 49 11.80 -5.29 -6.52
C VAL A 49 12.73 -4.76 -7.60
N ALA A 50 12.38 -3.63 -8.25
CA ALA A 50 13.14 -3.05 -9.35
C ALA A 50 14.54 -2.57 -8.94
N ASP A 51 14.63 -1.94 -7.78
CA ASP A 51 15.89 -1.46 -7.20
C ASP A 51 16.77 -2.60 -6.67
N GLY A 52 16.18 -3.77 -6.41
CA GLY A 52 16.89 -4.89 -5.76
C GLY A 52 16.98 -4.77 -4.24
N THR A 53 16.27 -3.83 -3.61
CA THR A 53 16.29 -3.57 -2.17
C THR A 53 15.96 -4.83 -1.36
N TYR A 54 14.96 -5.59 -1.77
CA TYR A 54 14.65 -6.88 -1.14
C TYR A 54 15.78 -7.90 -1.30
N ALA A 55 16.41 -7.96 -2.47
CA ALA A 55 17.50 -8.89 -2.74
C ALA A 55 18.77 -8.56 -1.93
N GLU A 56 19.07 -7.28 -1.71
CA GLU A 56 20.19 -6.82 -0.87
C GLU A 56 20.02 -7.27 0.58
N CYS A 57 18.79 -7.35 1.05
CA CYS A 57 18.44 -7.86 2.38
C CYS A 57 18.25 -9.40 2.42
N GLY A 58 18.34 -10.10 1.28
CA GLY A 58 18.29 -11.56 1.20
C GLY A 58 16.95 -12.16 0.83
N LEU A 59 16.00 -11.39 0.29
CA LEU A 59 14.70 -11.87 -0.15
C LEU A 59 14.57 -11.89 -1.69
N ASP A 60 13.91 -12.93 -2.20
CA ASP A 60 13.41 -13.02 -3.58
C ASP A 60 11.89 -12.82 -3.54
N VAL A 61 11.45 -11.56 -3.67
CA VAL A 61 10.04 -11.19 -3.52
C VAL A 61 9.32 -11.33 -4.85
N THR A 62 8.27 -12.16 -4.86
CA THR A 62 7.32 -12.27 -5.97
C THR A 62 6.03 -11.54 -5.61
N ILE A 63 5.68 -10.51 -6.38
CA ILE A 63 4.37 -9.83 -6.25
C ILE A 63 3.33 -10.67 -6.98
N VAL A 64 2.22 -10.94 -6.30
CA VAL A 64 1.07 -11.69 -6.82
C VAL A 64 -0.11 -10.72 -6.95
N PRO A 65 -0.41 -10.20 -8.15
CA PRO A 65 -1.51 -9.27 -8.33
C PRO A 65 -2.85 -9.85 -7.87
N GLY A 66 -3.61 -9.04 -7.15
CA GLY A 66 -4.95 -9.36 -6.70
C GLY A 66 -6.02 -9.07 -7.76
N GLY A 67 -7.24 -8.87 -7.29
CA GLY A 67 -8.38 -8.53 -8.15
C GLY A 67 -9.72 -8.76 -7.44
N PRO A 68 -10.86 -8.45 -8.08
CA PRO A 68 -12.18 -8.41 -7.44
C PRO A 68 -12.63 -9.70 -6.73
N GLN A 69 -12.05 -10.85 -7.08
CA GLN A 69 -12.45 -12.16 -6.54
C GLN A 69 -11.31 -12.86 -5.80
N VAL A 70 -10.19 -12.18 -5.57
CA VAL A 70 -9.06 -12.74 -4.84
C VAL A 70 -9.30 -12.58 -3.34
N ASN A 71 -9.21 -13.69 -2.61
CA ASN A 71 -9.27 -13.71 -1.15
C ASN A 71 -7.87 -13.95 -0.59
N ASN A 72 -7.13 -12.87 -0.36
CA ASN A 72 -5.75 -12.93 0.13
C ASN A 72 -5.66 -13.53 1.55
N THR A 73 -6.64 -13.25 2.42
CA THR A 73 -6.69 -13.84 3.76
C THR A 73 -6.72 -15.38 3.67
N ALA A 74 -7.58 -15.92 2.81
CA ALA A 74 -7.64 -17.37 2.61
C ALA A 74 -6.35 -17.94 1.99
N LEU A 75 -5.72 -17.21 1.04
CA LEU A 75 -4.44 -17.63 0.46
C LEU A 75 -3.32 -17.64 1.51
N MET A 76 -3.26 -16.64 2.38
CA MET A 76 -2.26 -16.57 3.45
C MET A 76 -2.48 -17.67 4.51
N LEU A 77 -3.72 -17.88 4.96
CA LEU A 77 -4.04 -18.96 5.90
C LEU A 77 -3.74 -20.36 5.32
N ALA A 78 -3.80 -20.49 3.99
CA ALA A 78 -3.43 -21.72 3.28
C ALA A 78 -1.91 -21.81 2.98
N GLY A 79 -1.09 -20.84 3.43
CA GLY A 79 0.36 -20.81 3.20
C GLY A 79 0.75 -20.62 1.73
N ARG A 80 -0.11 -19.95 0.94
CA ARG A 80 0.13 -19.68 -0.48
C ARG A 80 0.79 -18.33 -0.74
N ILE A 81 0.65 -17.40 0.19
CA ILE A 81 1.35 -16.11 0.24
C ILE A 81 1.85 -15.85 1.65
N ASP A 82 2.98 -15.15 1.78
CA ASP A 82 3.62 -14.83 3.06
C ASP A 82 3.12 -13.51 3.64
N PHE A 83 2.87 -12.54 2.77
CA PHE A 83 2.34 -11.22 3.11
C PHE A 83 1.21 -10.86 2.14
N TYR A 84 0.32 -9.99 2.59
CA TYR A 84 -0.64 -9.38 1.67
C TYR A 84 -1.00 -7.94 2.05
N MET A 85 -1.46 -7.18 1.06
CA MET A 85 -2.00 -5.85 1.22
C MET A 85 -3.48 -5.94 1.58
N GLY A 86 -3.80 -5.65 2.85
CA GLY A 86 -5.15 -5.61 3.38
C GLY A 86 -5.52 -4.22 3.88
N GLY A 87 -6.51 -4.17 4.77
CA GLY A 87 -6.93 -2.96 5.48
C GLY A 87 -6.78 -3.12 7.00
N THR A 88 -6.78 -2.01 7.73
CA THR A 88 -6.71 -2.04 9.20
C THR A 88 -7.81 -2.91 9.81
N LEU A 89 -9.03 -2.84 9.26
CA LEU A 89 -10.17 -3.62 9.76
C LEU A 89 -10.02 -5.13 9.55
N ASP A 90 -9.32 -5.57 8.51
CA ASP A 90 -9.16 -7.01 8.24
C ASP A 90 -8.48 -7.72 9.43
N ALA A 91 -7.44 -7.09 10.00
CA ALA A 91 -6.78 -7.65 11.18
C ALA A 91 -7.66 -7.54 12.44
N PHE A 92 -8.48 -6.48 12.58
CA PHE A 92 -9.45 -6.40 13.68
C PHE A 92 -10.51 -7.48 13.59
N PHE A 93 -11.08 -7.74 12.40
CA PHE A 93 -11.98 -8.87 12.18
C PHE A 93 -11.27 -10.20 12.42
N GLY A 94 -9.98 -10.29 12.02
CA GLY A 94 -9.16 -11.45 12.33
C GLY A 94 -9.12 -11.76 13.82
N VAL A 95 -8.96 -10.74 14.68
CA VAL A 95 -9.01 -10.93 16.15
C VAL A 95 -10.40 -11.40 16.59
N ALA A 96 -11.47 -10.78 16.08
CA ALA A 96 -12.85 -11.18 16.43
C ALA A 96 -13.14 -12.65 16.04
N GLU A 97 -12.56 -13.11 14.95
CA GLU A 97 -12.72 -14.48 14.43
C GLU A 97 -11.66 -15.47 14.98
N GLY A 98 -10.71 -15.00 15.77
CA GLY A 98 -9.62 -15.82 16.30
C GLY A 98 -8.57 -16.20 15.26
N LEU A 99 -8.45 -15.42 14.17
CA LEU A 99 -7.43 -15.60 13.14
C LEU A 99 -6.13 -14.90 13.55
N PRO A 100 -4.95 -15.49 13.26
CA PRO A 100 -3.65 -14.96 13.69
C PRO A 100 -3.10 -13.89 12.75
N LEU A 101 -3.94 -12.96 12.26
CA LEU A 101 -3.57 -11.88 11.35
C LEU A 101 -2.91 -10.73 12.11
N VAL A 102 -1.82 -10.18 11.55
CA VAL A 102 -1.07 -9.09 12.16
C VAL A 102 -0.69 -8.05 11.11
N ASN A 103 -1.08 -6.79 11.32
CA ASN A 103 -0.58 -5.65 10.56
C ASN A 103 0.85 -5.31 11.00
N VAL A 104 1.78 -5.18 10.06
CA VAL A 104 3.20 -4.88 10.33
C VAL A 104 3.66 -3.53 9.79
N MET A 105 2.90 -2.92 8.87
CA MET A 105 3.10 -1.55 8.40
C MET A 105 1.84 -1.02 7.71
N ALA A 106 1.73 0.30 7.56
CA ALA A 106 0.72 0.94 6.73
C ALA A 106 1.38 1.64 5.54
N SER A 107 1.08 1.20 4.32
CA SER A 107 1.58 1.91 3.13
C SER A 107 0.93 3.28 2.99
N PHE A 108 -0.33 3.43 3.38
CA PHE A 108 -1.08 4.67 3.26
C PHE A 108 -1.50 5.22 4.61
N GLN A 109 -1.18 6.50 4.82
CA GLN A 109 -1.59 7.26 5.99
C GLN A 109 -3.04 7.73 5.90
N LYS A 110 -3.54 7.94 4.71
CA LYS A 110 -4.96 8.24 4.46
C LYS A 110 -5.55 7.17 3.56
N ASP A 111 -6.76 6.73 3.87
CA ASP A 111 -7.52 5.89 2.96
C ASP A 111 -7.89 6.70 1.72
N PRO A 112 -7.47 6.30 0.51
CA PRO A 112 -7.76 7.04 -0.72
C PRO A 112 -9.18 6.84 -1.26
N GLN A 113 -10.07 6.24 -0.48
CA GLN A 113 -11.47 6.10 -0.83
C GLN A 113 -12.14 7.47 -0.91
N VAL A 114 -12.84 7.71 -2.01
CA VAL A 114 -13.54 8.97 -2.28
C VAL A 114 -15.01 8.74 -2.60
N ILE A 115 -15.80 9.81 -2.45
CA ILE A 115 -17.09 9.94 -3.13
C ILE A 115 -16.91 10.95 -4.26
N LEU A 116 -17.32 10.57 -5.45
CA LEU A 116 -17.30 11.37 -6.66
C LEU A 116 -18.71 11.90 -6.94
N THR A 117 -18.80 13.16 -7.39
CA THR A 117 -20.06 13.74 -7.85
C THR A 117 -19.89 14.41 -9.20
N HIS A 118 -21.01 14.70 -9.87
CA HIS A 118 -20.98 15.61 -11.00
C HIS A 118 -20.49 17.01 -10.57
N PRO A 119 -19.79 17.76 -11.45
CA PRO A 119 -19.20 19.05 -11.10
C PRO A 119 -20.21 20.04 -10.53
N GLY A 120 -19.90 20.63 -9.36
CA GLY A 120 -20.73 21.64 -8.69
C GLY A 120 -22.05 21.12 -8.12
N ARG A 121 -22.20 19.78 -7.96
CA ARG A 121 -23.47 19.18 -7.48
C ARG A 121 -23.72 19.42 -5.99
N VAL A 122 -22.67 19.37 -5.17
CA VAL A 122 -22.72 19.68 -3.74
C VAL A 122 -21.56 20.59 -3.35
N GLU A 123 -21.71 21.34 -2.25
CA GLU A 123 -20.67 22.28 -1.80
C GLU A 123 -19.63 21.61 -0.90
N ASP A 124 -20.03 20.60 -0.13
CA ASP A 124 -19.18 19.93 0.84
C ASP A 124 -19.60 18.46 1.05
N PHE A 125 -18.86 17.75 1.91
CA PHE A 125 -19.11 16.34 2.22
C PHE A 125 -20.50 16.12 2.84
N ALA A 126 -21.02 17.04 3.63
CA ALA A 126 -22.35 16.90 4.23
C ALA A 126 -23.47 16.95 3.20
N GLY A 127 -23.30 17.71 2.12
CA GLY A 127 -24.26 17.78 1.01
C GLY A 127 -24.42 16.46 0.25
N LEU A 128 -23.51 15.51 0.39
CA LEU A 128 -23.61 14.18 -0.20
C LEU A 128 -24.81 13.39 0.35
N THR A 129 -25.33 13.74 1.54
CA THR A 129 -26.50 13.09 2.14
C THR A 129 -27.80 13.26 1.34
N ASP A 130 -27.84 14.19 0.41
CA ASP A 130 -28.99 14.42 -0.47
C ASP A 130 -28.96 13.59 -1.77
N LEU A 131 -27.86 12.83 -1.99
CA LEU A 131 -27.63 12.12 -3.24
C LEU A 131 -27.96 10.62 -3.14
N THR A 132 -28.18 9.98 -4.29
CA THR A 132 -28.13 8.53 -4.40
C THR A 132 -26.67 8.08 -4.32
N MET A 133 -26.35 7.19 -3.37
CA MET A 133 -24.99 6.74 -3.12
C MET A 133 -24.71 5.40 -3.80
N ILE A 134 -23.91 5.42 -4.87
CA ILE A 134 -23.50 4.21 -5.58
C ILE A 134 -22.22 3.71 -4.91
N VAL A 135 -22.38 2.78 -3.97
CA VAL A 135 -21.30 2.26 -3.14
C VAL A 135 -21.34 0.74 -3.03
N GLN A 136 -20.20 0.11 -2.80
CA GLN A 136 -20.10 -1.33 -2.64
C GLN A 136 -20.85 -1.80 -1.39
N ASP A 137 -21.50 -2.96 -1.49
CA ASP A 137 -22.17 -3.58 -0.36
C ASP A 137 -21.15 -3.98 0.72
N GLY A 138 -21.49 -3.69 1.99
CA GLY A 138 -20.64 -4.01 3.12
C GLY A 138 -19.41 -3.11 3.30
N ALA A 139 -19.33 -1.98 2.58
CA ALA A 139 -18.24 -1.02 2.73
C ALA A 139 -18.23 -0.40 4.14
N ALA A 140 -17.19 -0.65 4.92
CA ALA A 140 -17.07 -0.17 6.31
C ALA A 140 -17.09 1.36 6.42
N TYR A 141 -16.50 2.07 5.43
CA TYR A 141 -16.56 3.52 5.40
C TYR A 141 -18.00 4.04 5.24
N TYR A 142 -18.89 3.30 4.54
CA TYR A 142 -20.28 3.72 4.39
C TYR A 142 -21.06 3.57 5.69
N GLU A 143 -20.81 2.49 6.44
CA GLU A 143 -21.40 2.34 7.79
C GLU A 143 -20.93 3.46 8.73
N TRP A 144 -19.65 3.83 8.66
CA TRP A 144 -19.14 4.99 9.37
C TRP A 144 -19.82 6.30 8.90
N MET A 145 -19.98 6.49 7.59
CA MET A 145 -20.70 7.67 7.05
C MET A 145 -22.15 7.74 7.56
N LYS A 146 -22.85 6.59 7.71
CA LYS A 146 -24.17 6.56 8.32
C LYS A 146 -24.13 7.05 9.77
N SER A 147 -23.17 6.60 10.55
CA SER A 147 -23.01 7.02 11.96
C SER A 147 -22.59 8.48 12.09
N ALA A 148 -21.60 8.92 11.31
CA ALA A 148 -20.99 10.24 11.48
C ALA A 148 -21.77 11.39 10.80
N TYR A 149 -22.46 11.10 9.69
CA TYR A 149 -23.10 12.10 8.82
C TYR A 149 -24.59 11.87 8.58
N GLY A 150 -25.15 10.75 9.01
CA GLY A 150 -26.57 10.45 8.86
C GLY A 150 -26.98 9.91 7.49
N PHE A 151 -26.05 9.34 6.72
CA PHE A 151 -26.39 8.58 5.50
C PHE A 151 -27.33 7.42 5.84
N THR A 152 -28.07 6.93 4.86
CA THR A 152 -29.06 5.87 5.05
C THR A 152 -28.93 4.76 4.01
N ASP A 153 -29.48 3.58 4.32
CA ASP A 153 -29.51 2.47 3.38
C ASP A 153 -30.46 2.72 2.21
N GLU A 154 -31.47 3.59 2.37
CA GLU A 154 -32.40 3.98 1.32
C GLU A 154 -31.75 4.78 0.20
N GLN A 155 -30.64 5.48 0.49
CA GLN A 155 -29.86 6.21 -0.51
C GLN A 155 -28.94 5.29 -1.30
N ARG A 156 -28.65 4.09 -0.78
CA ARG A 156 -27.62 3.22 -1.32
C ARG A 156 -28.09 2.44 -2.54
N GLN A 157 -27.24 2.47 -3.57
CA GLN A 157 -27.30 1.60 -4.74
C GLN A 157 -25.96 0.84 -4.82
N THR A 158 -26.01 -0.47 -5.06
CA THR A 158 -24.83 -1.31 -5.16
C THR A 158 -23.94 -0.88 -6.33
N TYR A 159 -22.67 -0.57 -6.05
CA TYR A 159 -21.65 -0.34 -7.06
C TYR A 159 -21.16 -1.66 -7.64
N THR A 160 -21.17 -1.77 -8.96
CA THR A 160 -20.77 -2.98 -9.70
C THR A 160 -19.48 -2.81 -10.48
N PHE A 161 -18.63 -1.85 -10.09
CA PHE A 161 -17.39 -1.46 -10.79
C PHE A 161 -17.63 -0.97 -12.23
N ASN A 162 -18.85 -0.45 -12.49
CA ASN A 162 -19.23 0.18 -13.75
C ASN A 162 -19.69 1.62 -13.47
N PRO A 163 -19.00 2.66 -13.97
CA PRO A 163 -19.34 4.05 -13.70
C PRO A 163 -20.56 4.55 -14.50
N ALA A 164 -21.06 3.80 -15.48
CA ALA A 164 -22.14 4.25 -16.36
C ALA A 164 -23.40 4.72 -15.60
N PRO A 165 -23.89 4.08 -14.51
CA PRO A 165 -25.01 4.58 -13.73
C PRO A 165 -24.75 5.96 -13.11
N PHE A 166 -23.54 6.22 -12.66
CA PHE A 166 -23.11 7.52 -12.13
C PHE A 166 -23.05 8.58 -13.24
N ILE A 167 -22.43 8.25 -14.38
CA ILE A 167 -22.23 9.19 -15.49
C ILE A 167 -23.54 9.76 -16.01
N VAL A 168 -24.63 8.96 -15.99
CA VAL A 168 -25.95 9.39 -16.49
C VAL A 168 -26.87 9.97 -15.42
N ASN A 169 -26.50 9.91 -14.15
CA ASN A 169 -27.32 10.42 -13.04
C ASN A 169 -26.58 11.55 -12.30
N GLU A 170 -26.96 12.80 -12.59
CA GLU A 170 -26.39 13.98 -11.95
C GLU A 170 -26.68 14.07 -10.43
N ASP A 171 -27.69 13.34 -9.93
CA ASP A 171 -28.08 13.29 -8.52
C ASP A 171 -27.46 12.08 -7.80
N ALA A 172 -26.36 11.53 -8.34
CA ALA A 172 -25.62 10.43 -7.71
C ALA A 172 -24.25 10.86 -7.19
N GLY A 173 -23.87 10.28 -6.04
CA GLY A 173 -22.50 10.16 -5.59
C GLY A 173 -22.01 8.73 -5.80
N GLN A 174 -20.81 8.55 -6.32
CA GLN A 174 -20.22 7.23 -6.53
C GLN A 174 -18.93 7.07 -5.74
N GLN A 175 -18.74 5.90 -5.13
CA GLN A 175 -17.42 5.54 -4.61
C GLN A 175 -16.39 5.53 -5.72
N GLY A 176 -15.17 5.83 -5.36
CA GLY A 176 -14.00 5.70 -6.20
C GLY A 176 -12.73 5.64 -5.36
N TYR A 177 -11.63 5.42 -6.03
CA TYR A 177 -10.30 5.52 -5.45
C TYR A 177 -9.63 6.76 -6.04
N LEU A 178 -9.11 7.65 -5.19
CA LEU A 178 -8.60 8.97 -5.59
C LEU A 178 -7.66 8.91 -6.80
N SER A 179 -6.85 7.89 -6.86
CA SER A 179 -5.80 7.68 -7.85
C SER A 179 -6.25 7.00 -9.15
N SER A 180 -7.53 6.62 -9.29
CA SER A 180 -7.98 5.87 -10.47
C SER A 180 -9.30 6.39 -11.07
N GLU A 181 -10.43 6.30 -10.35
CA GLU A 181 -11.75 6.62 -10.91
C GLU A 181 -11.91 8.06 -11.41
N PRO A 182 -11.40 9.12 -10.73
CA PRO A 182 -11.52 10.48 -11.25
C PRO A 182 -10.90 10.62 -12.64
N PHE A 183 -9.70 10.06 -12.83
CA PHE A 183 -9.01 10.08 -14.11
C PHE A 183 -9.77 9.31 -15.20
N ALA A 184 -10.27 8.11 -14.87
CA ALA A 184 -11.01 7.28 -15.81
C ALA A 184 -12.31 7.96 -16.26
N ILE A 185 -13.06 8.57 -15.34
CA ILE A 185 -14.31 9.29 -15.62
C ILE A 185 -14.02 10.52 -16.50
N GLU A 186 -13.00 11.31 -16.18
CA GLU A 186 -12.63 12.48 -16.98
C GLU A 186 -12.26 12.09 -18.42
N ARG A 187 -11.51 11.02 -18.59
CA ARG A 187 -11.16 10.50 -19.92
C ARG A 187 -12.36 10.00 -20.72
N GLU A 188 -13.33 9.36 -20.05
CA GLU A 188 -14.52 8.82 -20.69
C GLU A 188 -15.51 9.92 -21.08
N THR A 189 -15.71 10.90 -20.19
CA THR A 189 -16.80 11.87 -20.29
C THR A 189 -16.37 13.24 -20.79
N GLY A 190 -15.09 13.60 -20.63
CA GLY A 190 -14.56 14.93 -20.92
C GLY A 190 -14.82 15.97 -19.82
N TRP A 191 -15.34 15.57 -18.65
CA TRP A 191 -15.50 16.42 -17.46
C TRP A 191 -14.88 15.75 -16.23
N ALA A 192 -14.20 16.53 -15.39
CA ALA A 192 -13.63 16.07 -14.14
C ALA A 192 -14.73 16.02 -13.06
N PRO A 193 -14.89 14.90 -12.31
CA PRO A 193 -15.80 14.85 -11.17
C PRO A 193 -15.27 15.70 -10.02
N ASP A 194 -16.18 16.19 -9.16
CA ASP A 194 -15.78 16.69 -7.85
C ASP A 194 -15.43 15.49 -6.95
N VAL A 195 -14.39 15.64 -6.15
CA VAL A 195 -13.79 14.55 -5.37
C VAL A 195 -13.86 14.88 -3.89
N TYR A 196 -14.49 14.00 -3.11
CA TYR A 196 -14.61 14.12 -1.66
C TYR A 196 -13.88 12.97 -0.98
N LEU A 197 -12.67 13.23 -0.47
CA LEU A 197 -11.86 12.24 0.23
C LEU A 197 -12.47 11.91 1.59
N ILE A 198 -12.85 10.66 1.82
CA ILE A 198 -13.54 10.23 3.04
C ILE A 198 -12.63 10.36 4.27
N ALA A 199 -11.31 10.18 4.08
CA ALA A 199 -10.33 10.41 5.13
C ALA A 199 -10.32 11.86 5.64
N ASP A 200 -10.49 12.85 4.75
CA ASP A 200 -10.54 14.27 5.14
C ASP A 200 -11.85 14.64 5.85
N ALA A 201 -12.89 13.81 5.68
CA ALA A 201 -14.12 13.92 6.45
C ALA A 201 -14.04 13.27 7.84
N GLY A 202 -12.92 12.62 8.18
CA GLY A 202 -12.65 12.05 9.51
C GLY A 202 -12.60 10.52 9.57
N PHE A 203 -12.65 9.81 8.44
CA PHE A 203 -12.42 8.37 8.42
C PHE A 203 -10.94 8.06 8.66
N GLY A 204 -10.57 7.81 9.91
CA GLY A 204 -9.20 7.80 10.41
C GLY A 204 -8.39 6.51 10.13
N ALA A 205 -8.83 5.65 9.22
CA ALA A 205 -8.14 4.39 8.92
C ALA A 205 -6.72 4.63 8.40
N TYR A 206 -5.78 3.76 8.81
CA TYR A 206 -4.64 3.44 7.95
C TYR A 206 -5.15 2.54 6.81
N SER A 207 -4.64 2.73 5.61
CA SER A 207 -5.07 1.95 4.46
C SER A 207 -3.91 1.19 3.83
N THR A 208 -4.24 0.17 3.03
CA THR A 208 -3.23 -0.68 2.39
C THR A 208 -2.17 -1.16 3.39
N THR A 209 -2.65 -1.67 4.55
CA THR A 209 -1.77 -2.22 5.59
C THR A 209 -1.21 -3.57 5.14
N ILE A 210 0.04 -3.82 5.48
CA ILE A 210 0.68 -5.09 5.17
C ILE A 210 0.43 -6.06 6.32
N GLN A 211 -0.13 -7.19 5.96
CA GLN A 211 -0.50 -8.24 6.89
C GLN A 211 0.32 -9.51 6.68
N THR A 212 0.57 -10.19 7.79
CA THR A 212 1.16 -11.51 7.82
C THR A 212 0.57 -12.33 8.98
N LEU A 213 0.99 -13.58 9.14
CA LEU A 213 0.56 -14.43 10.24
C LEU A 213 1.45 -14.21 11.49
N ARG A 214 0.88 -14.36 12.67
CA ARG A 214 1.63 -14.38 13.95
C ARG A 214 2.79 -15.38 13.92
N SER A 215 2.58 -16.57 13.34
CA SER A 215 3.63 -17.56 13.18
C SER A 215 4.81 -17.09 12.31
N THR A 216 4.55 -16.27 11.29
CA THR A 216 5.62 -15.70 10.46
C THR A 216 6.51 -14.75 11.26
N LEU A 217 5.89 -13.92 12.13
CA LEU A 217 6.64 -13.04 13.05
C LEU A 217 7.51 -13.85 14.03
N GLU A 218 7.00 -14.96 14.55
CA GLU A 218 7.69 -15.78 15.53
C GLU A 218 8.80 -16.65 14.92
N GLU A 219 8.56 -17.22 13.74
CA GLU A 219 9.45 -18.20 13.11
C GLU A 219 10.44 -17.57 12.13
N ARG A 220 10.08 -16.42 11.52
CA ARG A 220 10.85 -15.76 10.46
C ARG A 220 10.97 -14.24 10.67
N PRO A 221 11.33 -13.74 11.87
CA PRO A 221 11.35 -12.30 12.19
C PRO A 221 12.27 -11.49 11.25
N GLU A 222 13.39 -12.05 10.80
CA GLU A 222 14.30 -11.40 9.88
C GLU A 222 13.70 -11.24 8.47
N VAL A 223 12.84 -12.16 8.05
CA VAL A 223 12.11 -12.04 6.78
C VAL A 223 11.09 -10.91 6.88
N VAL A 224 10.35 -10.82 8.00
CA VAL A 224 9.39 -9.73 8.22
C VAL A 224 10.09 -8.38 8.24
N LYS A 225 11.20 -8.29 8.99
CA LYS A 225 12.01 -7.06 9.06
C LYS A 225 12.48 -6.63 7.68
N CYS A 226 13.13 -7.52 6.94
CA CYS A 226 13.65 -7.24 5.61
C CYS A 226 12.54 -6.82 4.63
N PHE A 227 11.38 -7.50 4.67
CA PHE A 227 10.24 -7.16 3.83
C PHE A 227 9.68 -5.76 4.16
N VAL A 228 9.51 -5.43 5.45
CA VAL A 228 8.99 -4.13 5.89
C VAL A 228 9.98 -3.01 5.56
N GLU A 229 11.26 -3.15 5.92
CA GLU A 229 12.29 -2.14 5.65
C GLU A 229 12.46 -1.92 4.14
N GLY A 230 12.53 -2.99 3.35
CA GLY A 230 12.63 -2.88 1.89
C GLY A 230 11.38 -2.25 1.26
N SER A 231 10.20 -2.52 1.80
CA SER A 231 8.96 -1.86 1.36
C SER A 231 8.96 -0.36 1.67
N ILE A 232 9.44 0.04 2.84
CA ILE A 232 9.57 1.45 3.23
C ILE A 232 10.51 2.19 2.27
N GLU A 233 11.70 1.64 2.01
CA GLU A 233 12.66 2.22 1.06
C GLU A 233 12.08 2.30 -0.35
N GLY A 234 11.40 1.25 -0.78
CA GLY A 234 10.71 1.22 -2.07
C GLY A 234 9.66 2.31 -2.18
N TRP A 235 8.89 2.57 -1.13
CA TRP A 235 7.92 3.67 -1.12
C TRP A 235 8.57 5.05 -1.16
N TYR A 236 9.69 5.28 -0.44
CA TYR A 236 10.44 6.52 -0.56
C TYR A 236 10.96 6.71 -1.98
N ASN A 237 11.59 5.68 -2.56
CA ASN A 237 12.11 5.75 -3.91
C ASN A 237 11.01 5.97 -4.95
N TYR A 238 9.87 5.27 -4.83
CA TYR A 238 8.75 5.41 -5.76
C TYR A 238 8.13 6.80 -5.74
N MET A 239 7.97 7.40 -4.56
CA MET A 239 7.33 8.72 -4.42
C MET A 239 8.26 9.89 -4.73
N TYR A 240 9.57 9.75 -4.53
CA TYR A 240 10.49 10.88 -4.52
C TYR A 240 11.65 10.78 -5.50
N ASN A 241 11.91 9.60 -6.07
CA ASN A 241 13.03 9.34 -6.95
C ASN A 241 12.59 8.81 -8.32
N ASP A 242 13.50 8.16 -9.09
CA ASP A 242 13.18 7.57 -10.41
C ASP A 242 12.41 6.26 -10.23
N ASN A 243 11.14 6.27 -10.61
CA ASN A 243 10.22 5.14 -10.52
C ASN A 243 9.99 4.41 -11.85
N SER A 244 10.71 4.80 -12.91
CA SER A 244 10.48 4.27 -14.27
C SER A 244 10.59 2.74 -14.36
N ALA A 245 11.51 2.12 -13.62
CA ALA A 245 11.68 0.68 -13.62
C ALA A 245 10.52 -0.05 -12.93
N ALA A 246 9.97 0.52 -11.86
CA ALA A 246 8.78 0.01 -11.19
C ALA A 246 7.54 0.12 -12.08
N ASP A 247 7.38 1.25 -12.79
CA ASP A 247 6.28 1.48 -13.71
C ASP A 247 6.25 0.46 -14.84
N GLU A 248 7.43 0.08 -15.37
CA GLU A 248 7.50 -0.99 -16.38
C GLU A 248 7.08 -2.36 -15.84
N LEU A 249 7.40 -2.68 -14.58
CA LEU A 249 6.92 -3.90 -13.93
C LEU A 249 5.40 -3.87 -13.71
N ILE A 250 4.86 -2.73 -13.26
CA ILE A 250 3.41 -2.54 -13.10
C ILE A 250 2.69 -2.76 -14.44
N LYS A 251 3.18 -2.14 -15.52
CA LYS A 251 2.60 -2.30 -16.87
C LYS A 251 2.76 -3.71 -17.43
N ALA A 252 3.81 -4.43 -17.04
CA ALA A 252 3.98 -5.84 -17.43
C ALA A 252 2.93 -6.74 -16.77
N ASP A 253 2.60 -6.48 -15.51
CA ASP A 253 1.59 -7.24 -14.74
C ASP A 253 0.15 -6.78 -15.05
N ASN A 254 -0.02 -5.53 -15.50
CA ASN A 254 -1.31 -4.96 -15.89
C ASN A 254 -1.18 -4.17 -17.20
N PRO A 255 -1.36 -4.82 -18.37
CA PRO A 255 -1.26 -4.18 -19.68
C PRO A 255 -2.28 -3.05 -19.94
N ASP A 256 -3.34 -2.95 -19.13
CA ASP A 256 -4.34 -1.87 -19.23
C ASP A 256 -3.85 -0.59 -18.53
N MET A 257 -2.80 -0.66 -17.70
CA MET A 257 -2.21 0.49 -17.02
C MET A 257 -1.36 1.32 -17.99
N THR A 258 -1.69 2.59 -18.12
CA THR A 258 -0.94 3.54 -18.94
C THR A 258 0.00 4.39 -18.10
N GLN A 259 1.08 4.94 -18.72
CA GLN A 259 1.96 5.87 -18.00
C GLN A 259 1.20 7.10 -17.49
N GLU A 260 0.26 7.64 -18.29
CA GLU A 260 -0.55 8.78 -17.89
C GLU A 260 -1.40 8.49 -16.62
N ALA A 261 -1.91 7.27 -16.50
CA ALA A 261 -2.66 6.85 -15.30
C ALA A 261 -1.74 6.71 -14.07
N ILE A 262 -0.53 6.18 -14.27
CA ILE A 262 0.48 6.09 -13.20
C ILE A 262 0.92 7.49 -12.75
N ASP A 263 1.24 8.37 -13.68
CA ASP A 263 1.68 9.74 -13.39
C ASP A 263 0.58 10.50 -12.61
N TYR A 264 -0.66 10.41 -13.06
CA TYR A 264 -1.82 10.97 -12.35
C TYR A 264 -1.94 10.42 -10.92
N ALA A 265 -1.84 9.09 -10.76
CA ALA A 265 -1.97 8.46 -9.46
C ALA A 265 -0.89 8.93 -8.48
N ILE A 266 0.37 9.03 -8.91
CA ILE A 266 1.48 9.52 -8.09
C ILE A 266 1.26 11.00 -7.71
N GLU A 267 0.83 11.83 -8.68
CA GLU A 267 0.55 13.25 -8.44
C GLU A 267 -0.52 13.42 -7.36
N VAL A 268 -1.67 12.74 -7.49
CA VAL A 268 -2.77 12.91 -6.53
C VAL A 268 -2.49 12.27 -5.18
N MET A 269 -1.77 11.14 -5.13
CA MET A 269 -1.34 10.53 -3.87
C MET A 269 -0.39 11.46 -3.11
N THR A 270 0.53 12.11 -3.82
CA THR A 270 1.46 13.10 -3.24
C THR A 270 0.72 14.33 -2.74
N ALA A 271 -0.12 14.94 -3.60
CA ALA A 271 -0.84 16.18 -3.30
C ALA A 271 -1.79 16.04 -2.10
N ASN A 272 -2.36 14.86 -1.88
CA ASN A 272 -3.29 14.60 -0.79
C ASN A 272 -2.63 13.93 0.43
N GLY A 273 -1.32 13.67 0.40
CA GLY A 273 -0.58 13.04 1.49
C GLY A 273 -1.07 11.62 1.79
N ILE A 274 -1.36 10.84 0.76
CA ILE A 274 -1.87 9.48 0.93
C ILE A 274 -0.81 8.60 1.57
N VAL A 275 0.41 8.60 1.03
CA VAL A 275 1.53 7.77 1.50
C VAL A 275 2.27 8.45 2.66
N ASP A 276 2.64 9.72 2.47
CA ASP A 276 3.54 10.45 3.38
C ASP A 276 2.86 11.70 3.94
N SER A 277 2.23 11.55 5.07
CA SER A 277 1.58 12.61 5.86
C SER A 277 1.34 12.14 7.30
N GLY A 278 0.85 13.03 8.17
CA GLY A 278 0.52 12.65 9.54
C GLY A 278 1.69 12.01 10.27
N ASP A 279 1.51 10.75 10.72
CA ASP A 279 2.49 10.04 11.54
C ASP A 279 3.83 9.80 10.82
N THR A 280 3.83 9.68 9.49
CA THR A 280 5.06 9.42 8.72
C THR A 280 6.04 10.59 8.71
N LEU A 281 5.56 11.81 8.91
CA LEU A 281 6.43 13.00 8.90
C LEU A 281 7.46 12.99 10.04
N GLU A 282 7.15 12.27 11.12
CA GLU A 282 8.04 12.13 12.28
C GLU A 282 8.60 10.72 12.42
N LEU A 283 7.84 9.69 12.02
CA LEU A 283 8.14 8.28 12.27
C LEU A 283 8.64 7.52 11.02
N GLY A 284 8.50 8.10 9.84
CA GLY A 284 8.84 7.50 8.55
C GLY A 284 7.67 6.77 7.89
N ILE A 285 7.76 6.57 6.56
CA ILE A 285 6.78 5.79 5.79
C ILE A 285 6.61 4.41 6.44
N GLY A 286 5.38 3.89 6.40
CA GLY A 286 5.03 2.63 7.06
C GLY A 286 4.46 2.81 8.47
N ALA A 287 4.54 4.01 9.04
CA ALA A 287 4.15 4.29 10.43
C ALA A 287 2.71 3.93 10.75
N MET A 288 2.53 3.38 11.96
CA MET A 288 1.25 3.21 12.64
C MET A 288 1.45 3.52 14.13
N THR A 289 0.42 4.07 14.78
CA THR A 289 0.44 4.35 16.22
C THR A 289 -0.71 3.63 16.93
N GLU A 290 -0.47 3.18 18.16
CA GLU A 290 -1.51 2.57 19.00
C GLU A 290 -2.69 3.52 19.23
N GLU A 291 -2.40 4.81 19.41
CA GLU A 291 -3.42 5.83 19.62
C GLU A 291 -4.41 5.88 18.47
N ARG A 292 -3.90 5.93 17.22
CA ARG A 292 -4.74 6.02 16.04
C ARG A 292 -5.46 4.70 15.75
N LEU A 293 -4.81 3.55 15.93
CA LEU A 293 -5.45 2.24 15.80
C LEU A 293 -6.62 2.09 16.78
N ASN A 294 -6.42 2.46 18.05
CA ASN A 294 -7.49 2.42 19.06
C ASN A 294 -8.61 3.42 18.78
N SER A 295 -8.28 4.63 18.30
CA SER A 295 -9.28 5.65 17.95
C SER A 295 -10.11 5.19 16.76
N PHE A 296 -9.49 4.59 15.74
CA PHE A 296 -10.19 4.03 14.60
C PHE A 296 -11.08 2.84 15.01
N TYR A 297 -10.57 1.92 15.84
CA TYR A 297 -11.37 0.84 16.39
C TYR A 297 -12.62 1.37 17.13
N ALA A 298 -12.46 2.37 18.00
CA ALA A 298 -13.58 2.96 18.72
C ALA A 298 -14.64 3.56 17.79
N ALA A 299 -14.22 4.27 16.73
CA ALA A 299 -15.12 4.82 15.73
C ALA A 299 -15.88 3.73 14.96
N MET A 300 -15.22 2.59 14.63
CA MET A 300 -15.86 1.47 13.97
C MET A 300 -16.82 0.70 14.87
N ALA A 301 -16.51 0.60 16.15
CA ALA A 301 -17.41 0.01 17.14
C ALA A 301 -18.67 0.89 17.36
N GLU A 302 -18.50 2.21 17.45
CA GLU A 302 -19.60 3.17 17.53
C GLU A 302 -20.50 3.11 16.28
N ALA A 303 -19.91 2.93 15.09
CA ALA A 303 -20.64 2.75 13.84
C ALA A 303 -21.29 1.36 13.71
N GLY A 304 -21.08 0.46 14.66
CA GLY A 304 -21.64 -0.90 14.62
C GLY A 304 -20.99 -1.83 13.59
N VAL A 305 -19.79 -1.45 13.10
CA VAL A 305 -19.03 -2.24 12.11
C VAL A 305 -18.32 -3.42 12.77
N ILE A 306 -17.85 -3.23 14.01
CA ILE A 306 -17.15 -4.25 14.80
C ILE A 306 -17.69 -4.28 16.23
N GLU A 307 -17.56 -5.41 16.92
CA GLU A 307 -18.01 -5.57 18.32
C GLU A 307 -17.21 -4.65 19.26
N GLU A 308 -17.91 -4.06 20.24
CA GLU A 308 -17.29 -3.30 21.33
C GLU A 308 -16.50 -4.21 22.27
N GLY A 309 -15.40 -3.68 22.85
CA GLY A 309 -14.64 -4.36 23.89
C GLY A 309 -13.67 -5.44 23.38
N LEU A 310 -13.44 -5.52 22.06
CA LEU A 310 -12.42 -6.40 21.48
C LEU A 310 -11.01 -5.87 21.84
N ASP A 311 -10.14 -6.76 22.30
CA ASP A 311 -8.72 -6.45 22.50
C ASP A 311 -7.97 -6.57 21.16
N ILE A 312 -7.80 -5.43 20.49
CA ILE A 312 -7.12 -5.34 19.19
C ILE A 312 -5.59 -5.36 19.29
N SER A 313 -5.01 -5.42 20.50
CA SER A 313 -3.54 -5.35 20.68
C SER A 313 -2.77 -6.47 19.97
N THR A 314 -3.45 -7.57 19.65
CA THR A 314 -2.85 -8.68 18.89
C THR A 314 -2.94 -8.54 17.38
N SER A 315 -3.66 -7.52 16.87
CA SER A 315 -3.87 -7.30 15.44
C SER A 315 -2.74 -6.53 14.74
N TYR A 316 -1.75 -6.05 15.47
CA TYR A 316 -0.62 -5.30 14.92
C TYR A 316 0.69 -5.62 15.65
N ASP A 317 1.81 -5.34 14.99
CA ASP A 317 3.15 -5.34 15.56
C ASP A 317 3.93 -4.14 15.04
N LEU A 318 4.24 -3.19 15.93
CA LEU A 318 4.91 -1.93 15.60
C LEU A 318 6.44 -2.01 15.70
N SER A 319 7.00 -3.18 16.03
CA SER A 319 8.45 -3.31 16.29
C SER A 319 9.32 -3.14 15.04
N TYR A 320 8.74 -3.25 13.86
CA TYR A 320 9.44 -3.14 12.57
C TYR A 320 9.36 -1.75 11.93
N ILE A 321 8.57 -0.85 12.48
CA ILE A 321 8.27 0.49 11.95
C ILE A 321 8.56 1.59 12.99
N ASN A 322 8.27 2.84 12.66
CA ASN A 322 8.38 3.99 13.58
C ASN A 322 9.82 4.32 14.02
N GLN A 323 10.82 3.93 13.24
CA GLN A 323 12.25 4.11 13.55
C GLN A 323 12.91 5.12 12.61
N GLY A 324 12.14 5.77 11.74
CA GLY A 324 12.66 6.72 10.75
C GLY A 324 13.47 6.05 9.63
N HIS A 325 13.30 4.75 9.40
CA HIS A 325 13.98 4.03 8.32
C HIS A 325 13.66 4.67 6.97
N GLY A 326 14.68 4.86 6.12
CA GLY A 326 14.54 5.43 4.78
C GLY A 326 14.22 6.93 4.71
N MET A 327 14.06 7.66 5.82
CA MET A 327 13.73 9.10 5.79
C MET A 327 14.78 9.96 5.06
N ASP A 328 16.02 9.51 5.02
CA ASP A 328 17.12 10.15 4.30
C ASP A 328 17.04 10.01 2.76
N LEU A 329 16.17 9.13 2.27
CA LEU A 329 15.87 8.99 0.84
C LEU A 329 14.90 10.09 0.33
N LYS A 330 14.23 10.79 1.24
CA LYS A 330 13.35 11.91 0.90
C LYS A 330 14.19 13.15 0.59
N PRO A 331 14.01 13.81 -0.58
CA PRO A 331 14.69 15.07 -0.90
C PRO A 331 14.41 16.17 0.14
N GLU A 332 15.41 17.04 0.38
CA GLU A 332 15.29 18.21 1.27
C GLU A 332 14.31 19.27 0.72
#